data_82a448f85286347d0b1c12ca9510071e
#
_entry.id   82a448f85286347d0b1c12ca9510071e
#
_cell.length_a   1.000
_cell.length_b   1.000
_cell.length_c   1.000
_cell.angle_alpha   90.00
_cell.angle_beta   90.00
_cell.angle_gamma   90.00
#
_symmetry.space_group_name_H-M   'P 1'
#
loop_
_entity.id
_entity.type
_entity.pdbx_description
1 polymer ?
#
loop_
_entity_poly.entity_id
_entity_poly.type
_entity_poly.pdbx_seq_one_letter_code
_entity_poly.pdbx_strand_id
1 'polypeptide(L)'
;DVCQRSIQLGFSSVMMDGSLMEDGKTPSTYEYNVNATRTVVNFSHACGVSVEGEIGVLGNLETGEAGEEDGVGAVGKLSHDQMLTSVEDAVRFVKDTGVDALAIAVGTSHGAYKFTRPPTGDVLRIDRIKEIHQALPNTHIVMHGSSSVPQEWLKVINEHGGKIGETYGVPVEEIVEGIKHGVRKVNIDTDLRLASTGAIRRFMAENPSEFDPRKYLSKTVEAMKQIC
;
A
#
# COMPACT_ATOMS: atom_id res chain seq x y z
N ASP A 1 11.08 -0.85 17.92
CA ASP A 1 12.35 -0.14 17.62
C ASP A 1 12.27 0.80 16.43
N VAL A 2 11.76 0.36 15.25
CA VAL A 2 11.71 1.21 14.04
C VAL A 2 10.86 2.46 14.26
N CYS A 3 9.60 2.33 14.73
CA CYS A 3 8.73 3.47 15.00
C CYS A 3 9.34 4.45 16.01
N GLN A 4 9.97 3.95 17.08
CA GLN A 4 10.63 4.79 18.07
C GLN A 4 11.80 5.58 17.46
N ARG A 5 12.61 4.93 16.62
CA ARG A 5 13.72 5.60 15.92
C ARG A 5 13.21 6.65 14.91
N SER A 6 12.12 6.35 14.20
CA SER A 6 11.50 7.30 13.27
C SER A 6 11.04 8.56 14.00
N ILE A 7 10.42 8.43 15.17
CA ILE A 7 10.01 9.57 16.00
C ILE A 7 11.24 10.40 16.43
N GLN A 8 12.33 9.74 16.86
CA GLN A 8 13.57 10.43 17.21
C GLN A 8 14.20 11.19 16.03
N LEU A 9 13.95 10.72 14.80
CA LEU A 9 14.39 11.39 13.56
C LEU A 9 13.43 12.48 13.07
N GLY A 10 12.33 12.73 13.79
CA GLY A 10 11.40 13.83 13.51
C GLY A 10 10.18 13.46 12.68
N PHE A 11 9.87 12.18 12.50
CA PHE A 11 8.62 11.76 11.87
C PHE A 11 7.43 12.13 12.77
N SER A 12 6.42 12.75 12.19
CA SER A 12 5.19 13.18 12.88
C SER A 12 4.04 12.15 12.78
N SER A 13 4.27 11.07 12.04
CA SER A 13 3.37 9.92 11.94
C SER A 13 4.18 8.64 11.73
N VAL A 14 3.75 7.56 12.35
CA VAL A 14 4.35 6.22 12.19
C VAL A 14 3.26 5.20 11.92
N MET A 15 3.65 4.06 11.33
CA MET A 15 2.77 2.94 11.10
C MET A 15 3.26 1.70 11.82
N MET A 16 2.32 0.95 12.40
CA MET A 16 2.56 -0.38 12.94
C MET A 16 1.66 -1.39 12.22
N ASP A 17 2.28 -2.22 11.39
CA ASP A 17 1.63 -3.41 10.84
C ASP A 17 1.92 -4.60 11.77
N GLY A 18 0.91 -5.02 12.50
CA GLY A 18 0.94 -6.22 13.33
C GLY A 18 0.12 -7.36 12.73
N SER A 19 -0.28 -7.26 11.46
CA SER A 19 -1.06 -8.30 10.75
C SER A 19 -0.27 -9.57 10.50
N LEU A 20 1.06 -9.46 10.50
CA LEU A 20 1.99 -10.58 10.40
C LEU A 20 2.79 -10.74 11.69
N MET A 21 3.25 -11.96 11.95
CA MET A 21 4.19 -12.27 13.04
C MET A 21 5.57 -11.68 12.73
N GLU A 22 6.51 -11.79 13.70
CA GLU A 22 7.89 -11.28 13.56
C GLU A 22 8.67 -11.84 12.37
N ASP A 23 8.26 -12.98 11.82
CA ASP A 23 8.86 -13.57 10.62
C ASP A 23 8.48 -12.82 9.32
N GLY A 24 7.52 -11.88 9.40
CA GLY A 24 7.01 -11.11 8.29
C GLY A 24 6.23 -11.92 7.25
N LYS A 25 5.79 -13.13 7.59
CA LYS A 25 5.16 -14.10 6.68
C LYS A 25 3.92 -14.78 7.25
N THR A 26 3.95 -15.14 8.52
CA THR A 26 2.85 -15.84 9.19
C THR A 26 1.78 -14.83 9.61
N PRO A 27 0.52 -14.97 9.17
CA PRO A 27 -0.58 -14.14 9.68
C PRO A 27 -0.65 -14.20 11.21
N SER A 28 -0.74 -13.05 11.84
CA SER A 28 -0.77 -12.93 13.30
C SER A 28 -2.18 -13.20 13.86
N THR A 29 -2.27 -13.33 15.17
CA THR A 29 -3.56 -13.31 15.87
C THR A 29 -4.01 -11.86 16.11
N TYR A 30 -5.32 -11.68 16.29
CA TYR A 30 -5.89 -10.38 16.65
C TYR A 30 -5.22 -9.79 17.90
N GLU A 31 -5.04 -10.60 18.93
CA GLU A 31 -4.43 -10.20 20.20
C GLU A 31 -2.96 -9.77 20.03
N TYR A 32 -2.21 -10.45 19.19
CA TYR A 32 -0.84 -10.07 18.86
C TYR A 32 -0.80 -8.70 18.19
N ASN A 33 -1.61 -8.51 17.14
CA ASN A 33 -1.70 -7.24 16.41
C ASN A 33 -2.10 -6.09 17.34
N VAL A 34 -3.16 -6.27 18.16
CA VAL A 34 -3.61 -5.27 19.13
C VAL A 34 -2.50 -4.91 20.11
N ASN A 35 -1.79 -5.89 20.66
CA ASN A 35 -0.74 -5.61 21.65
C ASN A 35 0.47 -4.88 21.03
N ALA A 36 0.90 -5.29 19.85
CA ALA A 36 1.99 -4.63 19.12
C ALA A 36 1.61 -3.18 18.77
N THR A 37 0.43 -2.97 18.17
CA THR A 37 -0.06 -1.65 17.76
C THR A 37 -0.30 -0.74 18.96
N ARG A 38 -0.95 -1.22 20.01
CA ARG A 38 -1.17 -0.44 21.25
C ARG A 38 0.15 0.01 21.90
N THR A 39 1.18 -0.83 21.86
CA THR A 39 2.50 -0.47 22.38
C THR A 39 3.06 0.74 21.60
N VAL A 40 2.93 0.74 20.27
CA VAL A 40 3.36 1.86 19.43
C VAL A 40 2.51 3.10 19.69
N VAL A 41 1.19 2.97 19.77
CA VAL A 41 0.26 4.08 20.07
C VAL A 41 0.64 4.77 21.38
N ASN A 42 0.88 4.02 22.45
CA ASN A 42 1.17 4.58 23.76
C ASN A 42 2.40 5.49 23.76
N PHE A 43 3.51 5.08 23.16
CA PHE A 43 4.69 5.94 23.16
C PHE A 43 4.63 7.04 22.10
N SER A 44 3.96 6.80 20.97
CA SER A 44 3.83 7.79 19.89
C SER A 44 2.94 8.94 20.31
N HIS A 45 1.77 8.68 20.88
CA HIS A 45 0.86 9.70 21.40
C HIS A 45 1.50 10.52 22.53
N ALA A 46 2.31 9.91 23.39
CA ALA A 46 3.09 10.63 24.40
C ALA A 46 4.08 11.64 23.78
N CYS A 47 4.47 11.45 22.52
CA CYS A 47 5.32 12.35 21.74
C CYS A 47 4.53 13.28 20.80
N GLY A 48 3.21 13.22 20.78
CA GLY A 48 2.36 13.97 19.86
C GLY A 48 2.42 13.48 18.41
N VAL A 49 2.75 12.19 18.20
CA VAL A 49 2.92 11.55 16.89
C VAL A 49 1.73 10.64 16.61
N SER A 50 1.13 10.78 15.42
CA SER A 50 0.00 9.96 14.99
C SER A 50 0.43 8.53 14.64
N VAL A 51 -0.48 7.58 14.82
CA VAL A 51 -0.25 6.17 14.52
C VAL A 51 -1.27 5.62 13.55
N GLU A 52 -0.77 4.99 12.49
CA GLU A 52 -1.53 4.12 11.61
C GLU A 52 -1.37 2.67 12.07
N GLY A 53 -2.49 1.96 12.17
CA GLY A 53 -2.50 0.50 12.36
C GLY A 53 -3.03 -0.19 11.12
N GLU A 54 -2.80 -1.50 11.01
CA GLU A 54 -3.30 -2.32 9.91
C GLU A 54 -4.06 -3.52 10.44
N ILE A 55 -5.17 -3.85 9.77
CA ILE A 55 -5.97 -5.05 10.06
C ILE A 55 -6.42 -5.72 8.77
N GLY A 56 -6.34 -7.04 8.74
CA GLY A 56 -6.49 -7.87 7.56
C GLY A 56 -5.13 -8.13 6.91
N VAL A 57 -5.09 -9.06 5.98
CA VAL A 57 -3.89 -9.40 5.22
C VAL A 57 -4.13 -9.08 3.75
N LEU A 58 -3.20 -8.35 3.15
CA LEU A 58 -3.33 -7.98 1.74
C LEU A 58 -3.15 -9.21 0.85
N GLY A 59 -4.08 -9.38 -0.08
CA GLY A 59 -4.07 -10.50 -1.02
C GLY A 59 -5.06 -10.29 -2.17
N ASN A 60 -4.84 -11.01 -3.24
CA ASN A 60 -5.67 -10.94 -4.43
C ASN A 60 -6.97 -11.75 -4.23
N LEU A 61 -8.11 -11.09 -4.22
CA LEU A 61 -9.42 -11.73 -4.04
C LEU A 61 -9.78 -12.72 -5.16
N GLU A 62 -9.26 -12.55 -6.38
CA GLU A 62 -9.54 -13.46 -7.50
C GLU A 62 -8.77 -14.77 -7.37
N THR A 63 -7.50 -14.71 -6.97
CA THR A 63 -6.62 -15.91 -6.89
C THR A 63 -6.54 -16.48 -5.49
N GLY A 64 -6.86 -15.70 -4.47
CA GLY A 64 -6.65 -16.04 -3.07
C GLY A 64 -5.17 -16.01 -2.66
N GLU A 65 -4.28 -15.52 -3.52
CA GLU A 65 -2.86 -15.47 -3.22
C GLU A 65 -2.51 -14.22 -2.42
N ALA A 66 -1.69 -14.42 -1.40
CA ALA A 66 -1.14 -13.34 -0.61
C ALA A 66 -0.15 -12.50 -1.43
N GLY A 67 -0.08 -11.21 -1.15
CA GLY A 67 0.89 -10.29 -1.79
C GLY A 67 2.17 -10.20 -0.96
N GLU A 68 3.32 -10.42 -1.60
CA GLU A 68 4.64 -10.18 -1.00
C GLU A 68 5.30 -8.96 -1.66
N GLU A 69 5.93 -8.12 -0.84
CA GLU A 69 6.75 -7.00 -1.29
C GLU A 69 8.04 -6.94 -0.47
N ASP A 70 9.19 -6.88 -1.15
CA ASP A 70 10.52 -6.80 -0.54
C ASP A 70 10.81 -7.92 0.51
N GLY A 71 10.24 -9.12 0.30
CA GLY A 71 10.41 -10.28 1.19
C GLY A 71 9.51 -10.29 2.42
N VAL A 72 8.58 -9.34 2.53
CA VAL A 72 7.56 -9.25 3.57
C VAL A 72 6.19 -9.43 2.96
N GLY A 73 5.36 -10.27 3.54
CA GLY A 73 4.03 -10.59 3.07
C GLY A 73 3.65 -12.02 3.42
N ALA A 74 2.37 -12.29 3.56
CA ALA A 74 1.89 -13.64 3.85
C ALA A 74 2.24 -14.59 2.69
N VAL A 75 2.55 -15.85 3.01
CA VAL A 75 2.89 -16.87 2.02
C VAL A 75 1.70 -17.83 1.87
N GLY A 76 1.31 -18.08 0.61
CA GLY A 76 0.30 -19.08 0.27
C GLY A 76 -1.10 -18.50 0.04
N LYS A 77 -2.12 -19.34 0.21
CA LYS A 77 -3.52 -18.95 0.00
C LYS A 77 -4.14 -18.45 1.29
N LEU A 78 -4.77 -17.29 1.19
CA LEU A 78 -5.55 -16.67 2.25
C LEU A 78 -7.04 -16.99 2.05
N SER A 79 -7.79 -17.07 3.15
CA SER A 79 -9.25 -17.11 3.08
C SER A 79 -9.80 -15.74 2.68
N HIS A 80 -11.00 -15.72 2.10
CA HIS A 80 -11.67 -14.47 1.74
C HIS A 80 -11.84 -13.52 2.95
N ASP A 81 -12.12 -14.08 4.13
CA ASP A 81 -12.27 -13.31 5.37
C ASP A 81 -10.96 -12.68 5.86
N GLN A 82 -9.82 -13.30 5.55
CA GLN A 82 -8.51 -12.71 5.86
C GLN A 82 -8.16 -11.53 4.93
N MET A 83 -8.66 -11.55 3.70
CA MET A 83 -8.41 -10.53 2.67
C MET A 83 -9.42 -9.37 2.67
N LEU A 84 -10.46 -9.44 3.51
CA LEU A 84 -11.48 -8.40 3.66
C LEU A 84 -11.67 -8.06 5.13
N THR A 85 -11.31 -6.85 5.51
CA THR A 85 -11.54 -6.35 6.87
C THR A 85 -13.03 -6.27 7.15
N SER A 86 -13.52 -6.92 8.22
CA SER A 86 -14.91 -6.79 8.67
C SER A 86 -15.13 -5.46 9.37
N VAL A 87 -16.36 -4.94 9.35
CA VAL A 87 -16.72 -3.71 10.06
C VAL A 87 -16.54 -3.88 11.57
N GLU A 88 -16.92 -5.05 12.10
CA GLU A 88 -16.82 -5.36 13.52
C GLU A 88 -15.36 -5.37 13.99
N ASP A 89 -14.47 -6.02 13.23
CA ASP A 89 -13.04 -6.08 13.55
C ASP A 89 -12.39 -4.70 13.45
N ALA A 90 -12.74 -3.90 12.43
CA ALA A 90 -12.25 -2.53 12.29
C ALA A 90 -12.63 -1.67 13.51
N VAL A 91 -13.90 -1.68 13.91
CA VAL A 91 -14.38 -0.93 15.07
C VAL A 91 -13.72 -1.41 16.36
N ARG A 92 -13.64 -2.72 16.56
CA ARG A 92 -12.99 -3.31 17.72
C ARG A 92 -11.51 -2.95 17.78
N PHE A 93 -10.80 -3.04 16.67
CA PHE A 93 -9.37 -2.76 16.59
C PHE A 93 -9.06 -1.29 16.93
N VAL A 94 -9.78 -0.34 16.34
CA VAL A 94 -9.62 1.09 16.65
C VAL A 94 -9.88 1.37 18.13
N LYS A 95 -10.93 0.76 18.69
CA LYS A 95 -11.26 0.90 20.12
C LYS A 95 -10.17 0.31 21.02
N ASP A 96 -9.64 -0.86 20.65
CA ASP A 96 -8.68 -1.60 21.48
C ASP A 96 -7.27 -1.02 21.37
N THR A 97 -6.91 -0.37 20.25
CA THR A 97 -5.56 0.17 20.02
C THR A 97 -5.46 1.68 20.19
N GLY A 98 -6.50 2.43 19.82
CA GLY A 98 -6.50 3.89 19.81
C GLY A 98 -5.75 4.52 18.64
N VAL A 99 -5.61 3.82 17.50
CA VAL A 99 -4.97 4.37 16.28
C VAL A 99 -5.73 5.55 15.70
N ASP A 100 -5.01 6.48 15.07
CA ASP A 100 -5.56 7.65 14.39
C ASP A 100 -6.00 7.34 12.96
N ALA A 101 -5.32 6.39 12.33
CA ALA A 101 -5.60 5.92 10.99
C ALA A 101 -5.59 4.39 10.94
N LEU A 102 -6.42 3.82 10.07
CA LEU A 102 -6.57 2.37 9.92
C LEU A 102 -6.41 1.96 8.47
N ALA A 103 -5.38 1.19 8.18
CA ALA A 103 -5.23 0.47 6.92
C ALA A 103 -6.12 -0.78 6.94
N ILE A 104 -6.95 -0.90 5.91
CA ILE A 104 -7.94 -1.96 5.77
C ILE A 104 -7.69 -2.79 4.51
N ALA A 105 -7.90 -4.10 4.60
CA ALA A 105 -7.88 -4.99 3.45
C ALA A 105 -9.22 -4.90 2.71
N VAL A 106 -9.19 -4.49 1.45
CA VAL A 106 -10.38 -4.26 0.61
C VAL A 106 -10.25 -4.84 -0.80
N GLY A 107 -9.40 -5.86 -0.96
CA GLY A 107 -9.21 -6.57 -2.23
C GLY A 107 -7.96 -6.18 -3.00
N THR A 108 -7.08 -5.39 -2.41
CA THR A 108 -5.80 -5.01 -3.01
C THR A 108 -4.65 -5.90 -2.53
N SER A 109 -3.59 -6.00 -3.34
CA SER A 109 -2.36 -6.71 -2.99
C SER A 109 -1.13 -5.85 -3.24
N HIS A 110 -0.03 -6.15 -2.54
CA HIS A 110 1.27 -5.52 -2.78
C HIS A 110 1.92 -6.00 -4.09
N GLY A 111 2.96 -5.29 -4.53
CA GLY A 111 3.78 -5.64 -5.70
C GLY A 111 3.24 -5.15 -7.03
N ALA A 112 4.02 -5.38 -8.09
CA ALA A 112 3.72 -4.94 -9.45
C ALA A 112 2.77 -5.89 -10.20
N TYR A 113 2.74 -7.17 -9.82
CA TYR A 113 1.93 -8.20 -10.49
C TYR A 113 0.64 -8.43 -9.71
N LYS A 114 -0.33 -7.52 -9.88
CA LYS A 114 -1.60 -7.53 -9.12
C LYS A 114 -2.71 -8.29 -9.83
N PHE A 115 -2.99 -7.92 -11.09
CA PHE A 115 -4.06 -8.51 -11.88
C PHE A 115 -3.54 -8.95 -13.23
N THR A 116 -4.03 -10.11 -13.72
CA THR A 116 -3.62 -10.70 -15.01
C THR A 116 -4.47 -10.23 -16.18
N ARG A 117 -5.55 -9.48 -15.90
CA ARG A 117 -6.47 -8.89 -16.88
C ARG A 117 -6.81 -7.46 -16.48
N PRO A 118 -7.23 -6.61 -17.44
CA PRO A 118 -7.73 -5.29 -17.09
C PRO A 118 -8.89 -5.38 -16.11
N PRO A 119 -8.84 -4.65 -14.97
CA PRO A 119 -9.95 -4.63 -14.02
C PRO A 119 -11.22 -4.07 -14.65
N THR A 120 -12.36 -4.60 -14.26
CA THR A 120 -13.68 -4.24 -14.79
C THR A 120 -14.49 -3.30 -13.89
N GLY A 121 -13.83 -2.64 -12.91
CA GLY A 121 -14.47 -1.70 -11.98
C GLY A 121 -15.04 -2.36 -10.72
N ASP A 122 -14.50 -3.52 -10.36
CA ASP A 122 -14.93 -4.35 -9.22
C ASP A 122 -13.74 -4.80 -8.32
N VAL A 123 -12.61 -4.10 -8.44
CA VAL A 123 -11.39 -4.46 -7.69
C VAL A 123 -11.53 -4.09 -6.23
N LEU A 124 -11.97 -2.85 -5.96
CA LEU A 124 -12.11 -2.38 -4.60
C LEU A 124 -13.51 -2.66 -4.05
N ARG A 125 -13.57 -3.15 -2.83
CA ARG A 125 -14.82 -3.30 -2.09
C ARG A 125 -15.23 -1.94 -1.51
N ILE A 126 -15.71 -1.05 -2.40
CA ILE A 126 -16.17 0.30 -2.04
C ILE A 126 -17.32 0.25 -1.04
N ASP A 127 -18.20 -0.74 -1.12
CA ASP A 127 -19.24 -1.02 -0.13
C ASP A 127 -18.65 -1.18 1.28
N ARG A 128 -17.57 -1.95 1.42
CA ARG A 128 -16.90 -2.17 2.70
C ARG A 128 -16.24 -0.89 3.24
N ILE A 129 -15.62 -0.08 2.37
CA ILE A 129 -15.06 1.23 2.74
C ILE A 129 -16.16 2.12 3.32
N LYS A 130 -17.34 2.19 2.67
CA LYS A 130 -18.50 2.96 3.15
C LYS A 130 -18.98 2.51 4.52
N GLU A 131 -19.16 1.21 4.70
CA GLU A 131 -19.62 0.62 5.97
C GLU A 131 -18.66 0.91 7.11
N ILE A 132 -17.35 0.72 6.89
CA ILE A 132 -16.32 1.00 7.90
C ILE A 132 -16.28 2.49 8.23
N HIS A 133 -16.33 3.37 7.22
CA HIS A 133 -16.32 4.82 7.47
C HIS A 133 -17.56 5.30 8.23
N GLN A 134 -18.75 4.72 7.94
CA GLN A 134 -19.97 5.03 8.71
C GLN A 134 -19.84 4.63 10.17
N ALA A 135 -19.20 3.50 10.45
CA ALA A 135 -18.97 3.01 11.82
C ALA A 135 -17.83 3.75 12.54
N LEU A 136 -16.85 4.27 11.79
CA LEU A 136 -15.64 4.94 12.29
C LEU A 136 -15.46 6.33 11.62
N PRO A 137 -16.39 7.30 11.82
CA PRO A 137 -16.36 8.56 11.09
C PRO A 137 -15.17 9.48 11.44
N ASN A 138 -14.51 9.22 12.56
CA ASN A 138 -13.38 10.01 13.07
C ASN A 138 -12.02 9.33 12.84
N THR A 139 -11.98 8.11 12.27
CA THR A 139 -10.75 7.39 11.96
C THR A 139 -10.44 7.55 10.47
N HIS A 140 -9.21 7.92 10.14
CA HIS A 140 -8.78 8.03 8.75
C HIS A 140 -8.57 6.64 8.16
N ILE A 141 -9.27 6.33 7.06
CA ILE A 141 -9.08 5.07 6.34
C ILE A 141 -7.87 5.20 5.41
N VAL A 142 -7.04 4.16 5.41
CA VAL A 142 -5.86 4.04 4.56
C VAL A 142 -6.00 2.85 3.63
N MET A 143 -5.56 3.01 2.38
CA MET A 143 -5.49 1.95 1.39
C MET A 143 -4.04 1.62 1.06
N HIS A 144 -3.65 0.37 1.28
CA HIS A 144 -2.39 -0.21 0.84
C HIS A 144 -2.54 -0.98 -0.48
N GLY A 145 -1.44 -1.32 -1.12
CA GLY A 145 -1.46 -2.10 -2.36
C GLY A 145 -2.21 -1.42 -3.52
N SER A 146 -2.32 -0.10 -3.51
CA SER A 146 -3.22 0.68 -4.38
C SER A 146 -2.56 1.23 -5.64
N SER A 147 -1.35 0.82 -5.98
CA SER A 147 -0.69 1.26 -7.22
C SER A 147 -1.51 0.91 -8.45
N SER A 148 -1.61 1.85 -9.39
CA SER A 148 -2.43 1.74 -10.60
C SER A 148 -1.73 0.98 -11.73
N VAL A 149 -0.42 0.80 -11.63
CA VAL A 149 0.43 0.17 -12.65
C VAL A 149 0.25 0.84 -14.02
N PRO A 150 0.72 2.08 -14.19
CA PRO A 150 0.50 2.86 -15.41
C PRO A 150 1.07 2.14 -16.64
N GLN A 151 0.20 1.76 -17.58
CA GLN A 151 0.54 0.96 -18.76
C GLN A 151 1.54 1.67 -19.67
N GLU A 152 1.51 2.99 -19.70
CA GLU A 152 2.48 3.78 -20.46
C GLU A 152 3.92 3.56 -20.00
N TRP A 153 4.16 3.45 -18.68
CA TRP A 153 5.49 3.20 -18.14
C TRP A 153 5.96 1.75 -18.37
N LEU A 154 5.05 0.77 -18.32
CA LEU A 154 5.37 -0.61 -18.72
C LEU A 154 5.85 -0.66 -20.18
N LYS A 155 5.12 0.03 -21.07
CA LYS A 155 5.48 0.14 -22.47
C LYS A 155 6.86 0.79 -22.65
N VAL A 156 7.10 1.95 -22.04
CA VAL A 156 8.39 2.65 -22.10
C VAL A 156 9.53 1.76 -21.60
N ILE A 157 9.36 1.04 -20.49
CA ILE A 157 10.39 0.15 -19.97
C ILE A 157 10.70 -0.96 -20.96
N ASN A 158 9.68 -1.59 -21.55
CA ASN A 158 9.86 -2.71 -22.48
C ASN A 158 10.46 -2.26 -23.82
N GLU A 159 10.09 -1.10 -24.35
CA GLU A 159 10.67 -0.49 -25.54
C GLU A 159 12.17 -0.18 -25.38
N HIS A 160 12.62 0.08 -24.14
CA HIS A 160 14.00 0.42 -23.82
C HIS A 160 14.74 -0.71 -23.07
N GLY A 161 14.50 -1.96 -23.49
CA GLY A 161 15.26 -3.15 -23.05
C GLY A 161 14.78 -3.80 -21.76
N GLY A 162 13.60 -3.42 -21.26
CA GLY A 162 12.91 -4.13 -20.18
C GLY A 162 12.20 -5.39 -20.67
N LYS A 163 11.74 -6.20 -19.71
CA LYS A 163 10.98 -7.44 -19.96
C LYS A 163 9.94 -7.63 -18.85
N ILE A 164 9.14 -6.59 -18.58
CA ILE A 164 8.07 -6.69 -17.59
C ILE A 164 6.87 -7.37 -18.28
N GLY A 165 6.30 -8.40 -17.64
CA GLY A 165 5.12 -9.09 -18.12
C GLY A 165 3.87 -8.22 -18.07
N GLU A 166 2.81 -8.67 -18.70
CA GLU A 166 1.50 -8.02 -18.64
C GLU A 166 0.96 -8.07 -17.21
N THR A 167 0.59 -6.90 -16.70
CA THR A 167 0.04 -6.76 -15.36
C THR A 167 -0.76 -5.45 -15.25
N TYR A 168 -1.74 -5.43 -14.37
CA TYR A 168 -2.64 -4.30 -14.15
C TYR A 168 -2.74 -4.00 -12.66
N GLY A 169 -3.00 -2.74 -12.32
CA GLY A 169 -3.19 -2.28 -10.96
C GLY A 169 -4.61 -1.85 -10.65
N VAL A 170 -4.78 -1.12 -9.57
CA VAL A 170 -6.08 -0.57 -9.15
C VAL A 170 -6.42 0.63 -10.04
N PRO A 171 -7.61 0.66 -10.68
CA PRO A 171 -8.02 1.82 -11.47
C PRO A 171 -8.08 3.09 -10.63
N VAL A 172 -7.55 4.19 -11.17
CA VAL A 172 -7.54 5.49 -10.48
C VAL A 172 -8.96 5.95 -10.14
N GLU A 173 -9.93 5.64 -10.99
CA GLU A 173 -11.35 5.96 -10.80
C GLU A 173 -11.91 5.28 -9.54
N GLU A 174 -11.52 4.03 -9.25
CA GLU A 174 -11.91 3.33 -8.04
C GLU A 174 -11.24 3.93 -6.79
N ILE A 175 -9.97 4.34 -6.90
CA ILE A 175 -9.28 5.06 -5.81
C ILE A 175 -10.01 6.37 -5.49
N VAL A 176 -10.36 7.15 -6.52
CA VAL A 176 -11.13 8.39 -6.38
C VAL A 176 -12.49 8.13 -5.73
N GLU A 177 -13.15 7.04 -6.08
CA GLU A 177 -14.41 6.66 -5.44
C GLU A 177 -14.20 6.31 -3.95
N GLY A 178 -13.15 5.56 -3.61
CA GLY A 178 -12.76 5.29 -2.23
C GLY A 178 -12.52 6.57 -1.42
N ILE A 179 -11.86 7.57 -2.02
CA ILE A 179 -11.61 8.88 -1.38
C ILE A 179 -12.92 9.59 -1.03
N LYS A 180 -13.94 9.54 -1.90
CA LYS A 180 -15.28 10.10 -1.61
C LYS A 180 -15.95 9.43 -0.40
N HIS A 181 -15.55 8.22 -0.09
CA HIS A 181 -16.16 7.38 0.94
C HIS A 181 -15.30 7.12 2.18
N GLY A 182 -14.33 8.00 2.46
CA GLY A 182 -13.63 8.01 3.75
C GLY A 182 -12.15 7.68 3.69
N VAL A 183 -11.62 7.24 2.54
CA VAL A 183 -10.17 7.08 2.37
C VAL A 183 -9.49 8.45 2.43
N ARG A 184 -8.41 8.54 3.22
CA ARG A 184 -7.64 9.79 3.41
C ARG A 184 -6.17 9.64 3.08
N LYS A 185 -5.68 8.41 2.98
CA LYS A 185 -4.31 8.10 2.58
C LYS A 185 -4.33 6.92 1.62
N VAL A 186 -3.58 7.02 0.53
CA VAL A 186 -3.41 5.98 -0.47
C VAL A 186 -1.92 5.71 -0.63
N ASN A 187 -1.49 4.49 -0.36
CA ASN A 187 -0.09 4.11 -0.51
C ASN A 187 0.15 3.61 -1.94
N ILE A 188 1.07 4.27 -2.63
CA ILE A 188 1.56 3.89 -3.95
C ILE A 188 3.09 3.79 -3.93
N ASP A 189 3.64 2.72 -4.47
CA ASP A 189 5.08 2.54 -4.62
C ASP A 189 5.42 2.07 -6.04
N THR A 190 4.79 1.01 -6.52
CA THR A 190 5.03 0.44 -7.86
C THR A 190 4.96 1.50 -8.96
N ASP A 191 4.00 2.42 -8.90
CA ASP A 191 3.82 3.47 -9.91
C ASP A 191 5.04 4.40 -9.99
N LEU A 192 5.58 4.77 -8.83
CA LEU A 192 6.80 5.58 -8.74
C LEU A 192 8.03 4.83 -9.23
N ARG A 193 8.16 3.55 -8.90
CA ARG A 193 9.26 2.68 -9.36
C ARG A 193 9.20 2.51 -10.89
N LEU A 194 8.02 2.30 -11.46
CA LEU A 194 7.84 2.18 -12.91
C LEU A 194 8.19 3.49 -13.64
N ALA A 195 7.67 4.62 -13.17
CA ALA A 195 7.97 5.92 -13.74
C ALA A 195 9.47 6.25 -13.67
N SER A 196 10.10 6.01 -12.53
CA SER A 196 11.53 6.19 -12.31
C SER A 196 12.36 5.33 -13.29
N THR A 197 12.09 4.03 -13.32
CA THR A 197 12.82 3.08 -14.17
C THR A 197 12.62 3.39 -15.65
N GLY A 198 11.38 3.68 -16.07
CA GLY A 198 11.07 4.03 -17.45
C GLY A 198 11.77 5.31 -17.91
N ALA A 199 11.76 6.34 -17.07
CA ALA A 199 12.42 7.60 -17.37
C ALA A 199 13.95 7.45 -17.53
N ILE A 200 14.60 6.67 -16.66
CA ILE A 200 16.03 6.38 -16.76
C ILE A 200 16.33 5.60 -18.03
N ARG A 201 15.61 4.51 -18.30
CA ARG A 201 15.84 3.66 -19.48
C ARG A 201 15.70 4.45 -20.77
N ARG A 202 14.62 5.22 -20.92
CA ARG A 202 14.39 6.07 -22.08
C ARG A 202 15.49 7.10 -22.26
N PHE A 203 15.82 7.83 -21.18
CA PHE A 203 16.88 8.86 -21.24
C PHE A 203 18.23 8.28 -21.66
N MET A 204 18.64 7.13 -21.09
CA MET A 204 19.92 6.49 -21.42
C MET A 204 19.96 5.97 -22.87
N ALA A 205 18.84 5.46 -23.39
CA ALA A 205 18.75 5.03 -24.77
C ALA A 205 18.79 6.21 -25.77
N GLU A 206 18.16 7.33 -25.44
CA GLU A 206 18.17 8.55 -26.26
C GLU A 206 19.49 9.32 -26.17
N ASN A 207 20.26 9.12 -25.09
CA ASN A 207 21.52 9.84 -24.82
C ASN A 207 22.65 8.85 -24.47
N PRO A 208 23.11 8.01 -25.42
CA PRO A 208 24.02 6.90 -25.12
C PRO A 208 25.43 7.32 -24.65
N SER A 209 25.84 8.58 -24.84
CA SER A 209 27.09 9.13 -24.33
C SER A 209 26.96 9.77 -22.95
N GLU A 210 25.76 9.85 -22.40
CA GLU A 210 25.54 10.50 -21.11
C GLU A 210 25.92 9.58 -19.95
N PHE A 211 26.68 10.09 -19.01
CA PHE A 211 27.16 9.36 -17.84
C PHE A 211 26.88 10.09 -16.50
N ASP A 212 26.44 11.35 -16.55
CA ASP A 212 26.21 12.13 -15.34
C ASP A 212 24.85 11.74 -14.71
N PRO A 213 24.87 11.14 -13.49
CA PRO A 213 23.63 10.70 -12.82
C PRO A 213 22.68 11.86 -12.54
N ARG A 214 23.12 13.08 -12.35
CA ARG A 214 22.27 14.24 -12.12
C ARG A 214 21.30 14.48 -13.28
N LYS A 215 21.68 14.13 -14.50
CA LYS A 215 20.85 14.33 -15.69
C LYS A 215 19.76 13.29 -15.81
N TYR A 216 20.06 11.99 -15.70
CA TYR A 216 19.02 10.98 -15.79
C TYR A 216 18.16 10.89 -14.51
N LEU A 217 18.71 11.20 -13.32
CA LEU A 217 17.92 11.27 -12.10
C LEU A 217 16.97 12.48 -12.10
N SER A 218 17.33 13.59 -12.77
CA SER A 218 16.37 14.71 -12.94
C SER A 218 15.11 14.26 -13.70
N LYS A 219 15.26 13.40 -14.72
CA LYS A 219 14.12 12.83 -15.46
C LYS A 219 13.26 11.91 -14.61
N THR A 220 13.89 11.18 -13.69
CA THR A 220 13.17 10.40 -12.67
C THR A 220 12.27 11.29 -11.82
N VAL A 221 12.81 12.39 -11.30
CA VAL A 221 12.05 13.33 -10.47
C VAL A 221 10.88 13.94 -11.25
N GLU A 222 11.08 14.31 -12.51
CA GLU A 222 10.03 14.83 -13.40
C GLU A 222 8.92 13.79 -13.59
N ALA A 223 9.27 12.53 -13.89
CA ALA A 223 8.32 11.45 -14.10
C ALA A 223 7.53 11.10 -12.82
N MET A 224 8.21 10.99 -11.69
CA MET A 224 7.56 10.71 -10.40
C MET A 224 6.59 11.82 -9.98
N LYS A 225 6.92 13.10 -10.24
CA LYS A 225 6.01 14.22 -9.99
C LYS A 225 4.71 14.16 -10.81
N GLN A 226 4.75 13.55 -11.99
CA GLN A 226 3.54 13.38 -12.82
C GLN A 226 2.62 12.29 -12.30
N ILE A 227 3.15 11.34 -11.53
CA ILE A 227 2.35 10.29 -10.86
C ILE A 227 1.62 10.87 -9.64
N CYS A 228 2.26 11.76 -8.88
CA CYS A 228 1.67 12.40 -7.70
C CYS A 228 0.76 13.58 -8.07
#